data_01e2e5c2a6435ac7f661a408da4ab825
#
_entry.id   01e2e5c2a6435ac7f661a408da4ab825
#
_cell.length_a   1.000
_cell.length_b   1.000
_cell.length_c   1.000
_cell.angle_alpha   90.00
_cell.angle_beta   90.00
_cell.angle_gamma   90.00
#
_symmetry.space_group_name_H-M   'P 1'
#
loop_
_entity.id
_entity.type
_entity.pdbx_description
1 polymer ?
#
loop_
_entity_poly.entity_id
_entity_poly.type
_entity_poly.pdbx_seq_one_letter_code
_entity_poly.pdbx_strand_id
1 'polypeptide(L)'
;MSQQVEKLKKKAAEFEAKRQTDKAVATYLEILRIWDSGDDDDVEVPLYNRVGDMLIRAGNIGDAMSVWEKAVDHYGERGFHNNAIALCNKILRHSPGRASVYYKLGK
;
A
#
# COMPACT_ATOMS: atom_id res chain seq x y z
N MET A 1 1.97 -19.20 0.77
CA MET A 1 2.57 -18.02 1.44
C MET A 1 4.07 -18.06 1.33
N SER A 2 4.70 -16.95 1.03
CA SER A 2 6.14 -16.87 0.84
C SER A 2 6.88 -16.81 2.19
N GLN A 3 7.88 -17.65 2.36
CA GLN A 3 8.75 -17.59 3.56
C GLN A 3 9.51 -16.26 3.62
N GLN A 4 9.84 -15.70 2.44
CA GLN A 4 10.51 -14.41 2.36
C GLN A 4 9.61 -13.30 2.92
N VAL A 5 8.33 -13.30 2.57
CA VAL A 5 7.36 -12.32 3.08
C VAL A 5 7.23 -12.44 4.60
N GLU A 6 7.15 -13.65 5.13
CA GLU A 6 7.06 -13.86 6.58
C GLU A 6 8.28 -13.33 7.32
N LYS A 7 9.48 -13.55 6.80
CA LYS A 7 10.71 -13.02 7.38
C LYS A 7 10.73 -11.49 7.35
N LEU A 8 10.30 -10.91 6.23
CA LEU A 8 10.24 -9.46 6.10
C LEU A 8 9.22 -8.84 7.07
N LYS A 9 8.06 -9.49 7.25
CA LYS A 9 7.06 -9.03 8.22
C LYS A 9 7.62 -8.98 9.63
N LYS A 10 8.33 -10.03 10.05
CA LYS A 10 8.96 -10.06 11.38
C LYS A 10 9.99 -8.95 11.53
N LYS A 11 10.81 -8.75 10.49
CA LYS A 11 11.83 -7.73 10.51
C LYS A 11 11.23 -6.33 10.59
N ALA A 12 10.17 -6.08 9.81
CA ALA A 12 9.46 -4.81 9.85
C ALA A 12 8.85 -4.54 11.22
N ALA A 13 8.24 -5.54 11.83
CA ALA A 13 7.67 -5.43 13.17
C ALA A 13 8.73 -5.10 14.22
N GLU A 14 9.92 -5.71 14.10
CA GLU A 14 11.04 -5.41 14.99
C GLU A 14 11.50 -3.97 14.84
N PHE A 15 11.58 -3.45 13.59
CA PHE A 15 11.93 -2.06 13.36
C PHE A 15 10.90 -1.10 13.94
N GLU A 16 9.61 -1.43 13.81
CA GLU A 16 8.54 -0.61 14.41
C GLU A 16 8.66 -0.60 15.93
N ALA A 17 8.91 -1.75 16.54
CA ALA A 17 9.06 -1.86 17.99
C ALA A 17 10.22 -1.01 18.50
N LYS A 18 11.27 -0.86 17.70
CA LYS A 18 12.45 -0.04 18.02
C LYS A 18 12.28 1.42 17.58
N ARG A 19 11.10 1.79 17.05
CA ARG A 19 10.79 3.11 16.53
C ARG A 19 11.69 3.53 15.36
N GLN A 20 12.19 2.55 14.62
CA GLN A 20 12.96 2.79 13.40
C GLN A 20 12.02 2.77 12.20
N THR A 21 11.18 3.77 12.12
CA THR A 21 10.08 3.84 11.15
C THR A 21 10.58 3.80 9.71
N ASP A 22 11.68 4.49 9.40
CA ASP A 22 12.23 4.48 8.04
C ASP A 22 12.60 3.09 7.57
N LYS A 23 13.22 2.31 8.45
CA LYS A 23 13.63 0.93 8.15
C LYS A 23 12.41 0.02 8.03
N ALA A 24 11.40 0.24 8.88
CA ALA A 24 10.15 -0.51 8.83
C ALA A 24 9.44 -0.27 7.50
N VAL A 25 9.32 0.97 7.08
CA VAL A 25 8.68 1.32 5.80
C VAL A 25 9.43 0.69 4.63
N ALA A 26 10.75 0.79 4.61
CA ALA A 26 11.56 0.19 3.55
C ALA A 26 11.33 -1.31 3.45
N THR A 27 11.23 -1.98 4.60
CA THR A 27 10.99 -3.42 4.65
C THR A 27 9.58 -3.77 4.16
N TYR A 28 8.56 -3.02 4.58
CA TYR A 28 7.21 -3.22 4.08
C TYR A 28 7.12 -2.99 2.57
N LEU A 29 7.83 -2.00 2.04
CA LEU A 29 7.84 -1.74 0.60
C LEU A 29 8.41 -2.93 -0.18
N GLU A 30 9.40 -3.63 0.38
CA GLU A 30 9.89 -4.86 -0.24
C GLU A 30 8.80 -5.93 -0.31
N ILE A 31 7.99 -6.06 0.75
CA ILE A 31 6.86 -7.00 0.76
C ILE A 31 5.87 -6.64 -0.34
N LEU A 32 5.51 -5.36 -0.43
CA LEU A 32 4.54 -4.91 -1.45
C LEU A 32 5.08 -5.16 -2.86
N ARG A 33 6.39 -5.00 -3.06
CA ARG A 33 7.01 -5.25 -4.35
C ARG A 33 6.91 -6.73 -4.74
N ILE A 34 7.10 -7.62 -3.78
CA ILE A 34 6.93 -9.07 -4.01
C ILE A 34 5.49 -9.37 -4.43
N TRP A 35 4.51 -8.78 -3.72
CA TRP A 35 3.10 -8.98 -4.05
C TRP A 35 2.74 -8.38 -5.41
N ASP A 36 3.30 -7.21 -5.75
CA ASP A 36 3.04 -6.56 -7.03
C ASP A 36 3.60 -7.34 -8.20
N SER A 37 4.63 -8.17 -7.98
CA SER A 37 5.21 -9.03 -9.03
C SER A 37 4.29 -10.19 -9.41
N GLY A 38 3.27 -10.48 -8.59
CA GLY A 38 2.34 -11.57 -8.85
C GLY A 38 2.80 -12.94 -8.42
N ASP A 39 3.92 -13.01 -7.71
CA ASP A 39 4.50 -14.29 -7.29
C ASP A 39 3.86 -14.88 -6.02
N ASP A 40 3.00 -14.13 -5.37
CA ASP A 40 2.38 -14.56 -4.11
C ASP A 40 0.88 -14.27 -4.18
N ASP A 41 0.06 -15.30 -3.93
CA ASP A 41 -1.40 -15.20 -3.95
C ASP A 41 -1.98 -14.64 -2.65
N ASP A 42 -1.18 -14.57 -1.58
CA ASP A 42 -1.63 -14.17 -0.25
C ASP A 42 -1.45 -12.67 0.00
N VAL A 43 -1.79 -11.84 -1.00
CA VAL A 43 -1.68 -10.39 -0.89
C VAL A 43 -2.62 -9.85 0.18
N GLU A 44 -2.07 -9.11 1.14
CA GLU A 44 -2.85 -8.46 2.21
C GLU A 44 -3.02 -6.99 1.87
N VAL A 45 -4.10 -6.67 1.18
CA VAL A 45 -4.34 -5.31 0.70
C VAL A 45 -4.37 -4.27 1.83
N PRO A 46 -4.93 -4.57 3.03
CA PRO A 46 -4.87 -3.60 4.13
C PRO A 46 -3.46 -3.12 4.50
N LEU A 47 -2.44 -3.94 4.24
CA LEU A 47 -1.06 -3.51 4.48
C LEU A 47 -0.65 -2.35 3.57
N TYR A 48 -1.12 -2.34 2.33
CA TYR A 48 -0.90 -1.21 1.41
C TYR A 48 -1.45 0.09 2.00
N ASN A 49 -2.67 0.04 2.56
CA ASN A 49 -3.28 1.22 3.16
C ASN A 49 -2.43 1.74 4.33
N ARG A 50 -1.99 0.83 5.20
CA ARG A 50 -1.18 1.16 6.37
C ARG A 50 0.18 1.74 5.98
N VAL A 51 0.86 1.13 4.99
CA VAL A 51 2.16 1.62 4.52
C VAL A 51 2.02 3.01 3.91
N GLY A 52 0.94 3.25 3.16
CA GLY A 52 0.67 4.58 2.63
C GLY A 52 0.52 5.63 3.74
N ASP A 53 -0.19 5.29 4.83
CA ASP A 53 -0.32 6.19 5.98
C ASP A 53 1.05 6.49 6.60
N MET A 54 1.92 5.50 6.71
CA MET A 54 3.28 5.68 7.23
C MET A 54 4.09 6.62 6.35
N LEU A 55 3.95 6.47 5.03
CA LEU A 55 4.63 7.34 4.06
C LEU A 55 4.13 8.78 4.15
N ILE A 56 2.84 8.98 4.34
CA ILE A 56 2.26 10.32 4.53
C ILE A 56 2.88 10.99 5.76
N ARG A 57 2.98 10.26 6.87
CA ARG A 57 3.59 10.80 8.10
C ARG A 57 5.05 11.14 7.91
N ALA A 58 5.75 10.41 7.05
CA ALA A 58 7.16 10.66 6.74
C ALA A 58 7.36 11.80 5.72
N GLY A 59 6.28 12.34 5.17
CA GLY A 59 6.35 13.40 4.17
C GLY A 59 6.51 12.91 2.73
N ASN A 60 6.46 11.60 2.50
CA ASN A 60 6.63 10.98 1.19
C ASN A 60 5.28 10.79 0.50
N ILE A 61 4.63 11.91 0.18
CA ILE A 61 3.27 11.88 -0.38
C ILE A 61 3.22 11.15 -1.73
N GLY A 62 4.20 11.39 -2.59
CA GLY A 62 4.23 10.74 -3.91
C GLY A 62 4.28 9.22 -3.81
N ASP A 63 5.14 8.70 -2.94
CA ASP A 63 5.25 7.25 -2.72
C ASP A 63 3.98 6.69 -2.10
N ALA A 64 3.36 7.42 -1.17
CA ALA A 64 2.12 7.02 -0.56
C ALA A 64 1.01 6.88 -1.62
N MET A 65 0.93 7.85 -2.53
CA MET A 65 -0.07 7.80 -3.60
C MET A 65 0.14 6.58 -4.50
N SER A 66 1.38 6.27 -4.84
CA SER A 66 1.70 5.10 -5.66
C SER A 66 1.29 3.80 -4.98
N VAL A 67 1.56 3.69 -3.68
CA VAL A 67 1.18 2.50 -2.89
C VAL A 67 -0.33 2.35 -2.84
N TRP A 68 -1.05 3.44 -2.57
CA TRP A 68 -2.51 3.39 -2.50
C TRP A 68 -3.16 3.09 -3.84
N GLU A 69 -2.58 3.57 -4.96
CA GLU A 69 -3.09 3.23 -6.28
C GLU A 69 -2.99 1.73 -6.56
N LYS A 70 -1.90 1.10 -6.13
CA LYS A 70 -1.77 -0.36 -6.22
C LYS A 70 -2.84 -1.06 -5.39
N ALA A 71 -3.13 -0.53 -4.20
CA ALA A 71 -4.18 -1.09 -3.35
C ALA A 71 -5.55 -0.98 -4.03
N VAL A 72 -5.83 0.14 -4.70
CA VAL A 72 -7.07 0.30 -5.46
C VAL A 72 -7.19 -0.79 -6.52
N ASP A 73 -6.11 -1.06 -7.24
CA ASP A 73 -6.09 -2.10 -8.27
C ASP A 73 -6.38 -3.47 -7.66
N HIS A 74 -5.74 -3.79 -6.54
CA HIS A 74 -5.96 -5.08 -5.87
C HIS A 74 -7.40 -5.22 -5.36
N TYR A 75 -7.97 -4.17 -4.78
CA TYR A 75 -9.37 -4.20 -4.34
C TYR A 75 -10.32 -4.38 -5.52
N GLY A 76 -10.05 -3.68 -6.63
CA GLY A 76 -10.88 -3.78 -7.83
C GLY A 76 -10.85 -5.20 -8.42
N GLU A 77 -9.67 -5.80 -8.50
CA GLU A 77 -9.51 -7.16 -9.01
C GLU A 77 -10.26 -8.20 -8.17
N ARG A 78 -10.42 -7.92 -6.87
CA ARG A 78 -11.07 -8.84 -5.94
C ARG A 78 -12.56 -8.53 -5.74
N GLY A 79 -13.08 -7.53 -6.43
CA GLY A 79 -14.49 -7.16 -6.33
C GLY A 79 -14.86 -6.34 -5.11
N PHE A 80 -13.87 -5.84 -4.36
CA PHE A 80 -14.11 -4.98 -3.20
C PHE A 80 -14.23 -3.52 -3.64
N HIS A 81 -15.29 -3.24 -4.40
CA HIS A 81 -15.46 -1.92 -5.04
C HIS A 81 -15.63 -0.78 -4.04
N ASN A 82 -16.34 -1.01 -2.94
CA ASN A 82 -16.52 0.02 -1.92
C ASN A 82 -15.20 0.41 -1.27
N ASN A 83 -14.33 -0.58 -1.03
CA ASN A 83 -13.00 -0.33 -0.47
C ASN A 83 -12.15 0.44 -1.47
N ALA A 84 -12.24 0.08 -2.75
CA ALA A 84 -11.51 0.78 -3.81
C ALA A 84 -11.94 2.25 -3.90
N ILE A 85 -13.24 2.51 -3.86
CA ILE A 85 -13.79 3.87 -3.93
C ILE A 85 -13.35 4.70 -2.72
N ALA A 86 -13.44 4.13 -1.52
CA ALA A 86 -13.03 4.81 -0.30
C ALA A 86 -11.56 5.21 -0.36
N LEU A 87 -10.71 4.33 -0.86
CA LEU A 87 -9.28 4.59 -1.00
C LEU A 87 -9.00 5.62 -2.09
N CYS A 88 -9.73 5.58 -3.20
CA CYS A 88 -9.63 6.62 -4.24
C CYS A 88 -9.95 8.00 -3.67
N ASN A 89 -11.01 8.11 -2.86
CA ASN A 89 -11.37 9.37 -2.22
C ASN A 89 -10.26 9.85 -1.29
N LYS A 90 -9.61 8.92 -0.57
CA LYS A 90 -8.48 9.24 0.30
C LYS A 90 -7.29 9.79 -0.51
N ILE A 91 -7.00 9.16 -1.65
CA ILE A 91 -5.93 9.62 -2.55
C ILE A 91 -6.24 11.05 -3.02
N LEU A 92 -7.47 11.30 -3.45
CA LEU A 92 -7.88 12.61 -3.96
C LEU A 92 -7.83 13.71 -2.91
N ARG A 93 -8.04 13.37 -1.64
CA ARG A 93 -7.89 14.35 -0.56
C ARG A 93 -6.44 14.81 -0.40
N HIS A 94 -5.48 13.93 -0.67
CA HIS A 94 -4.05 14.24 -0.56
C HIS A 94 -3.45 14.75 -1.86
N SER A 95 -4.03 14.37 -3.00
CA SER A 95 -3.52 14.71 -4.31
C SER A 95 -4.68 14.89 -5.30
N PRO A 96 -5.39 16.03 -5.24
CA PRO A 96 -6.60 16.23 -6.07
C PRO A 96 -6.38 16.16 -7.57
N GLY A 97 -5.14 16.35 -8.03
CA GLY A 97 -4.83 16.38 -9.46
C GLY A 97 -4.53 15.02 -10.09
N ARG A 98 -4.70 13.92 -9.39
CA ARG A 98 -4.34 12.60 -9.94
C ARG A 98 -5.44 12.08 -10.87
N ALA A 99 -5.26 12.34 -12.16
CA ALA A 99 -6.24 11.99 -13.20
C ALA A 99 -6.53 10.49 -13.27
N SER A 100 -5.53 9.64 -13.02
CA SER A 100 -5.71 8.19 -13.05
C SER A 100 -6.73 7.71 -12.02
N VAL A 101 -6.80 8.38 -10.87
CA VAL A 101 -7.74 8.03 -9.81
C VAL A 101 -9.16 8.44 -10.21
N TYR A 102 -9.32 9.60 -10.83
CA TYR A 102 -10.62 10.02 -11.37
C TYR A 102 -11.14 9.02 -12.39
N TYR A 103 -10.26 8.53 -13.26
CA TYR A 103 -10.61 7.52 -14.24
C TYR A 103 -11.14 6.25 -13.57
N LYS A 104 -10.46 5.79 -12.52
CA LYS A 104 -10.86 4.59 -11.78
C LYS A 104 -12.22 4.77 -11.10
N LEU A 105 -12.50 5.95 -10.56
CA LEU A 105 -13.80 6.28 -9.96
C LEU A 105 -14.91 6.33 -11.00
N GLY A 106 -14.59 6.71 -12.21
CA GLY A 106 -15.55 6.82 -13.30
C GLY A 106 -16.01 5.47 -13.84
N LYS A 107 -15.39 4.42 -13.42
CA LYS A 107 -15.78 3.08 -13.80
C LYS A 107 -16.68 2.45 -12.78
#